data_58f3c99e3ea8e106bfe6e6ef323b1ab8
#
_entry.id   58f3c99e3ea8e106bfe6e6ef323b1ab8
#
_cell.length_a   1.000
_cell.length_b   1.000
_cell.length_c   1.000
_cell.angle_alpha   90.00
_cell.angle_beta   90.00
_cell.angle_gamma   90.00
#
_symmetry.space_group_name_H-M   'P 1'
#
loop_
_entity.id
_entity.type
_entity.pdbx_description
1 polymer ?
#
loop_
_entity_poly.entity_id
_entity_poly.type
_entity_poly.pdbx_seq_one_letter_code
_entity_poly.pdbx_strand_id
1 'polypeptide(L)'
;MLEAGAIEPRRVKLPGILVDGIVEHREQPQTYLGGYDLTISGQHRRLSSNDAIELVSHPVRRLIARRAARELVAGASTNFGFGIPGGIPGVALREGVPYQSLWLSVEQGVHNGMMLDDALFGCARNADAIIPSLDQFEFYSGGGIDIT
;
A
#
# COMPACT_ATOMS: atom_id res chain seq x y z
N MET A 1 1.85 -25.13 -4.08
CA MET A 1 0.91 -25.10 -5.23
C MET A 1 -0.39 -25.74 -4.79
N LEU A 2 -1.53 -25.28 -5.29
CA LEU A 2 -2.83 -25.89 -5.06
C LEU A 2 -3.11 -26.87 -6.21
N GLU A 3 -3.90 -27.92 -5.95
CA GLU A 3 -4.37 -28.83 -6.99
C GLU A 3 -5.28 -28.09 -8.01
N ALA A 4 -5.31 -28.58 -9.23
CA ALA A 4 -6.18 -28.04 -10.26
C ALA A 4 -7.66 -28.12 -9.80
N GLY A 5 -8.37 -27.02 -9.91
CA GLY A 5 -9.75 -26.89 -9.46
C GLY A 5 -9.93 -26.55 -7.96
N ALA A 6 -8.84 -26.40 -7.20
CA ALA A 6 -8.92 -26.03 -5.78
C ALA A 6 -9.24 -24.55 -5.54
N ILE A 7 -9.13 -23.72 -6.56
CA ILE A 7 -9.49 -22.29 -6.45
C ILE A 7 -10.96 -22.12 -6.85
N GLU A 8 -11.73 -21.54 -5.95
CA GLU A 8 -13.12 -21.19 -6.25
C GLU A 8 -13.18 -20.30 -7.51
N PRO A 9 -14.08 -20.59 -8.51
CA PRO A 9 -14.10 -19.88 -9.79
C PRO A 9 -14.14 -18.35 -9.68
N ARG A 10 -14.84 -17.81 -8.69
CA ARG A 10 -14.92 -16.35 -8.45
C ARG A 10 -13.59 -15.73 -7.98
N ARG A 11 -12.67 -16.55 -7.48
CA ARG A 11 -11.34 -16.14 -7.02
C ARG A 11 -10.26 -16.27 -8.10
N VAL A 12 -10.59 -16.88 -9.22
CA VAL A 12 -9.66 -16.97 -10.36
C VAL A 12 -9.57 -15.59 -11.01
N LYS A 13 -8.40 -14.98 -10.92
CA LYS A 13 -8.12 -13.66 -11.49
C LYS A 13 -7.53 -13.74 -12.90
N LEU A 14 -6.83 -14.82 -13.20
CA LEU A 14 -6.23 -15.05 -14.51
C LEU A 14 -6.73 -16.40 -15.04
N PRO A 15 -7.54 -16.40 -16.13
CA PRO A 15 -8.00 -17.64 -16.77
C PRO A 15 -6.82 -18.45 -17.29
N GLY A 16 -6.89 -19.77 -17.13
CA GLY A 16 -5.80 -20.68 -17.51
C GLY A 16 -5.39 -20.59 -18.99
N ILE A 17 -6.30 -20.21 -19.88
CA ILE A 17 -5.99 -20.02 -21.30
C ILE A 17 -4.96 -18.91 -21.57
N LEU A 18 -4.74 -18.02 -20.60
CA LEU A 18 -3.76 -16.94 -20.70
C LEU A 18 -2.42 -17.32 -20.04
N VAL A 19 -2.26 -18.58 -19.61
CA VAL A 19 -1.09 -19.05 -18.87
C VAL A 19 -0.35 -20.10 -19.69
N ASP A 20 0.81 -19.75 -20.23
CA ASP A 20 1.66 -20.68 -20.99
C ASP A 20 2.52 -21.58 -20.09
N GLY A 21 2.83 -21.12 -18.90
CA GLY A 21 3.66 -21.90 -17.99
C GLY A 21 3.59 -21.38 -16.56
N ILE A 22 3.81 -22.30 -15.63
CA ILE A 22 3.85 -22.00 -14.19
C ILE A 22 5.21 -22.43 -13.66
N VAL A 23 5.91 -21.51 -13.00
CA VAL A 23 7.16 -21.78 -12.29
C VAL A 23 6.86 -21.80 -10.80
N GLU A 24 7.14 -22.94 -10.16
CA GLU A 24 7.05 -23.04 -8.72
C GLU A 24 8.42 -22.76 -8.09
N HIS A 25 8.47 -21.81 -7.18
CA HIS A 25 9.64 -21.53 -6.36
C HIS A 25 9.22 -21.52 -4.89
N ARG A 26 9.62 -22.56 -4.13
CA ARG A 26 9.18 -22.74 -2.72
C ARG A 26 9.71 -21.68 -1.77
N GLU A 27 10.85 -21.11 -2.11
CA GLU A 27 11.53 -20.08 -1.33
C GLU A 27 11.30 -18.68 -1.91
N GLN A 28 10.23 -18.50 -2.70
CA GLN A 28 9.87 -17.20 -3.27
C GLN A 28 9.71 -16.16 -2.16
N PRO A 29 10.56 -15.14 -2.09
CA PRO A 29 10.38 -14.06 -1.13
C PRO A 29 9.13 -13.24 -1.48
N GLN A 30 8.49 -12.67 -0.48
CA GLN A 30 7.36 -11.77 -0.67
C GLN A 30 7.78 -10.48 -1.38
N THR A 31 8.96 -10.00 -1.06
CA THR A 31 9.62 -8.86 -1.71
C THR A 31 11.09 -9.19 -1.95
N TYR A 32 11.77 -8.43 -2.80
CA TYR A 32 13.20 -8.65 -3.06
C TYR A 32 14.09 -8.35 -1.84
N LEU A 33 13.58 -7.72 -0.80
CA LEU A 33 14.28 -7.52 0.47
C LEU A 33 14.32 -8.80 1.33
N GLY A 34 13.63 -9.85 0.91
CA GLY A 34 13.50 -11.10 1.67
C GLY A 34 12.56 -10.97 2.87
N GLY A 35 12.38 -12.10 3.56
CA GLY A 35 11.45 -12.18 4.67
C GLY A 35 9.98 -12.26 4.22
N TYR A 36 9.12 -12.69 5.11
CA TYR A 36 7.67 -12.72 4.89
C TYR A 36 6.97 -11.98 6.03
N ASP A 37 6.30 -10.89 5.69
CA ASP A 37 5.52 -10.08 6.64
C ASP A 37 4.03 -10.32 6.40
N LEU A 38 3.39 -11.02 7.34
CA LEU A 38 1.97 -11.35 7.30
C LEU A 38 1.08 -10.09 7.31
N THR A 39 1.58 -8.97 7.80
CA THR A 39 0.82 -7.72 7.84
C THR A 39 0.75 -7.03 6.48
N ILE A 40 1.73 -7.27 5.60
CA ILE A 40 1.74 -6.76 4.21
C ILE A 40 0.77 -7.58 3.34
N SER A 41 0.71 -8.90 3.55
CA SER A 41 -0.18 -9.78 2.77
C SER A 41 -1.65 -9.71 3.20
N GLY A 42 -1.96 -9.01 4.27
CA GLY A 42 -3.32 -8.96 4.84
C GLY A 42 -3.75 -10.23 5.59
N GLN A 43 -2.85 -11.21 5.74
CA GLN A 43 -3.14 -12.46 6.47
C GLN A 43 -3.17 -12.27 7.99
N HIS A 44 -2.53 -11.23 8.48
CA HIS A 44 -2.50 -10.91 9.90
C HIS A 44 -2.65 -9.41 10.11
N ARG A 45 -3.60 -9.01 10.94
CA ARG A 45 -3.72 -7.63 11.40
C ARG A 45 -3.07 -7.48 12.76
N ARG A 46 -1.97 -6.77 12.81
CA ARG A 46 -1.36 -6.32 14.06
C ARG A 46 -1.99 -5.00 14.46
N LEU A 47 -2.72 -4.97 15.54
CA LEU A 47 -3.21 -3.73 16.16
C LEU A 47 -2.11 -3.11 17.03
N SER A 48 -0.93 -2.88 16.48
CA SER A 48 0.17 -2.26 17.21
C SER A 48 0.36 -0.81 16.75
N SER A 49 0.13 0.10 17.66
CA SER A 49 0.41 1.54 17.52
C SER A 49 1.93 1.87 17.44
N ASN A 50 2.80 0.86 17.53
CA ASN A 50 4.25 1.01 17.62
C ASN A 50 5.01 0.44 16.43
N ASP A 51 4.36 0.16 15.30
CA ASP A 51 5.10 -0.12 14.09
C ASP A 51 5.88 1.14 13.74
N ALA A 52 7.21 1.04 13.87
CA ALA A 52 8.10 2.17 13.69
C ALA A 52 7.88 2.78 12.30
N ILE A 53 7.28 3.96 12.29
CA ILE A 53 7.14 4.75 11.08
C ILE A 53 8.55 5.12 10.66
N GLU A 54 8.96 4.59 9.54
CA GLU A 54 10.26 4.90 8.98
C GLU A 54 10.30 6.39 8.67
N LEU A 55 11.24 7.08 9.29
CA LEU A 55 11.33 8.52 9.14
C LEU A 55 12.11 8.87 7.90
N VAL A 56 11.60 9.84 7.20
CA VAL A 56 12.39 10.57 6.20
C VAL A 56 13.62 11.16 6.87
N SER A 57 14.75 10.51 6.71
CA SER A 57 16.04 10.89 7.36
C SER A 57 16.64 12.15 6.72
N HIS A 58 16.42 12.34 5.42
CA HIS A 58 17.01 13.46 4.67
C HIS A 58 16.30 14.79 5.01
N PRO A 59 17.03 15.82 5.50
CA PRO A 59 16.41 17.04 6.03
C PRO A 59 15.54 17.79 5.01
N VAL A 60 15.97 17.89 3.76
CA VAL A 60 15.20 18.58 2.71
C VAL A 60 13.92 17.81 2.37
N ARG A 61 14.01 16.50 2.20
CA ARG A 61 12.83 15.64 1.96
C ARG A 61 11.84 15.74 3.11
N ARG A 62 12.35 15.75 4.34
CA ARG A 62 11.52 15.92 5.54
C ARG A 62 10.82 17.27 5.57
N LEU A 63 11.50 18.35 5.19
CA LEU A 63 10.90 19.68 5.11
C LEU A 63 9.77 19.73 4.07
N ILE A 64 10.00 19.13 2.90
CA ILE A 64 8.99 19.05 1.84
C ILE A 64 7.79 18.22 2.32
N ALA A 65 8.03 17.05 2.89
CA ALA A 65 6.96 16.19 3.40
C ALA A 65 6.14 16.88 4.52
N ARG A 66 6.79 17.65 5.40
CA ARG A 66 6.10 18.46 6.42
C ARG A 66 5.21 19.53 5.83
N ARG A 67 5.69 20.19 4.77
CA ARG A 67 4.88 21.22 4.09
C ARG A 67 3.67 20.58 3.40
N ALA A 68 3.88 19.47 2.69
CA ALA A 68 2.83 18.73 2.02
C ALA A 68 1.81 18.12 2.99
N ALA A 69 2.25 17.63 4.15
CA ALA A 69 1.37 17.10 5.17
C ALA A 69 0.31 18.11 5.67
N ARG A 70 0.57 19.40 5.54
CA ARG A 70 -0.38 20.45 5.91
C ARG A 70 -1.51 20.67 4.90
N GLU A 71 -1.37 20.10 3.70
CA GLU A 71 -2.42 20.11 2.68
C GLU A 71 -3.40 18.95 2.84
N LEU A 72 -3.11 17.99 3.73
CA LEU A 72 -4.00 16.86 4.00
C LEU A 72 -5.28 17.34 4.69
N VAL A 73 -6.41 16.97 4.14
CA VAL A 73 -7.74 17.34 4.63
C VAL A 73 -8.43 16.10 5.21
N ALA A 74 -8.98 16.23 6.40
CA ALA A 74 -9.73 15.15 7.04
C ALA A 74 -10.91 14.71 6.15
N GLY A 75 -11.03 13.40 5.94
CA GLY A 75 -12.04 12.79 5.08
C GLY A 75 -11.68 12.74 3.59
N ALA A 76 -10.60 13.41 3.17
CA ALA A 76 -10.18 13.39 1.79
C ALA A 76 -9.50 12.06 1.42
N SER A 77 -9.77 11.59 0.21
CA SER A 77 -9.05 10.49 -0.42
C SER A 77 -7.77 11.02 -1.07
N THR A 78 -6.64 10.49 -0.63
CA THR A 78 -5.32 10.97 -1.03
C THR A 78 -4.49 9.84 -1.62
N ASN A 79 -3.90 10.07 -2.79
CA ASN A 79 -2.90 9.20 -3.37
C ASN A 79 -1.48 9.71 -3.08
N PHE A 80 -0.59 8.80 -2.72
CA PHE A 80 0.82 9.10 -2.50
C PHE A 80 1.68 8.40 -3.55
N GLY A 81 2.41 9.21 -4.31
CA GLY A 81 3.36 8.71 -5.30
C GLY A 81 4.68 8.26 -4.69
N PHE A 82 5.50 7.64 -5.53
CA PHE A 82 6.84 7.17 -5.17
C PHE A 82 7.79 8.33 -4.82
N GLY A 83 8.68 8.09 -3.87
CA GLY A 83 9.75 9.00 -3.51
C GLY A 83 9.38 9.98 -2.40
N ILE A 84 9.46 11.29 -2.61
CA ILE A 84 9.18 12.28 -1.56
C ILE A 84 7.75 12.17 -1.00
N PRO A 85 6.71 11.96 -1.82
CA PRO A 85 5.34 11.80 -1.31
C PRO A 85 5.17 10.61 -0.35
N GLY A 86 5.90 9.52 -0.54
CA GLY A 86 5.85 8.35 0.33
C GLY A 86 6.18 8.65 1.80
N GLY A 87 6.97 9.69 2.05
CA GLY A 87 7.29 10.13 3.41
C GLY A 87 6.22 10.98 4.10
N ILE A 88 5.20 11.47 3.37
CA ILE A 88 4.19 12.38 3.91
C ILE A 88 3.35 11.72 5.00
N PRO A 89 2.83 10.48 4.83
CA PRO A 89 2.02 9.82 5.86
C PRO A 89 2.75 9.69 7.21
N GLY A 90 4.03 9.31 7.17
CA GLY A 90 4.86 9.17 8.37
C GLY A 90 5.08 10.50 9.10
N VAL A 91 5.30 11.57 8.36
CA VAL A 91 5.45 12.93 8.91
C VAL A 91 4.12 13.43 9.49
N ALA A 92 3.02 13.26 8.76
CA ALA A 92 1.69 13.67 9.19
C ALA A 92 1.32 13.06 10.55
N LEU A 93 1.53 11.75 10.69
CA LEU A 93 1.25 11.04 11.92
C LEU A 93 2.07 11.57 13.11
N ARG A 94 3.34 11.87 12.91
CA ARG A 94 4.20 12.43 13.97
C ARG A 94 3.83 13.84 14.38
N GLU A 95 3.32 14.63 13.46
CA GLU A 95 2.92 16.01 13.71
C GLU A 95 1.46 16.12 14.18
N GLY A 96 0.84 14.99 14.49
CA GLY A 96 -0.49 14.94 15.10
C GLY A 96 -1.64 15.11 14.12
N VAL A 97 -1.39 14.97 12.82
CA VAL A 97 -2.48 14.85 11.85
C VAL A 97 -3.19 13.51 12.13
N PRO A 98 -4.51 13.51 12.34
CA PRO A 98 -5.24 12.29 12.63
C PRO A 98 -5.21 11.35 11.42
N TYR A 99 -4.29 10.40 11.43
CA TYR A 99 -4.12 9.45 10.33
C TYR A 99 -5.41 8.70 9.99
N GLN A 100 -6.20 8.37 11.04
CA GLN A 100 -7.49 7.70 10.89
C GLN A 100 -8.56 8.57 10.22
N SER A 101 -8.33 9.87 10.11
CA SER A 101 -9.25 10.78 9.40
C SER A 101 -8.98 10.89 7.91
N LEU A 102 -7.92 10.26 7.42
CA LEU A 102 -7.51 10.29 6.03
C LEU A 102 -7.88 8.97 5.35
N TRP A 103 -8.21 9.03 4.07
CA TRP A 103 -8.27 7.85 3.22
C TRP A 103 -7.03 7.84 2.32
N LEU A 104 -6.14 6.91 2.58
CA LEU A 104 -4.84 6.83 1.92
C LEU A 104 -4.85 5.74 0.87
N SER A 105 -4.26 6.01 -0.27
CA SER A 105 -4.10 5.01 -1.32
C SER A 105 -2.80 5.18 -2.09
N VAL A 106 -2.41 4.11 -2.77
CA VAL A 106 -1.34 4.09 -3.76
C VAL A 106 -1.84 3.38 -5.01
N GLU A 107 -1.27 3.70 -6.17
CA GLU A 107 -1.71 3.21 -7.47
C GLU A 107 -1.69 1.68 -7.61
N GLN A 108 -0.95 0.98 -6.78
CA GLN A 108 -0.92 -0.49 -6.74
C GLN A 108 -2.20 -1.11 -6.15
N GLY A 109 -3.15 -0.28 -5.71
CA GLY A 109 -4.43 -0.74 -5.20
C GLY A 109 -4.48 -0.99 -3.70
N VAL A 110 -3.52 -0.46 -2.96
CA VAL A 110 -3.50 -0.57 -1.49
C VAL A 110 -4.18 0.63 -0.88
N HIS A 111 -5.13 0.37 0.02
CA HIS A 111 -5.89 1.38 0.74
C HIS A 111 -5.61 1.31 2.24
N ASN A 112 -5.31 2.45 2.80
CA ASN A 112 -5.02 2.65 4.22
C ASN A 112 -3.89 1.75 4.75
N GLY A 113 -3.83 1.58 6.06
CA GLY A 113 -2.72 0.93 6.73
C GLY A 113 -1.49 1.83 6.79
N MET A 114 -0.38 1.28 7.22
CA MET A 114 0.90 1.98 7.25
C MET A 114 1.58 1.85 5.90
N MET A 115 1.48 2.88 5.07
CA MET A 115 2.16 2.94 3.78
C MET A 115 3.66 2.82 3.94
N LEU A 116 4.27 1.99 3.11
CA LEU A 116 5.70 1.78 3.07
C LEU A 116 6.30 2.57 1.91
N ASP A 117 7.54 2.99 2.06
CA ASP A 117 8.23 3.81 1.07
C ASP A 117 9.46 3.09 0.51
N ASP A 118 10.19 3.78 -0.38
CA ASP A 118 11.43 3.32 -1.01
C ASP A 118 11.24 1.94 -1.67
N ALA A 119 12.03 0.98 -1.24
CA ALA A 119 12.05 -0.37 -1.79
C ALA A 119 10.74 -1.17 -1.62
N LEU A 120 9.88 -0.77 -0.71
CA LEU A 120 8.57 -1.36 -0.42
C LEU A 120 7.40 -0.48 -0.86
N PHE A 121 7.67 0.56 -1.64
CA PHE A 121 6.60 1.40 -2.20
C PHE A 121 5.55 0.54 -2.92
N GLY A 122 4.29 0.88 -2.73
CA GLY A 122 3.16 0.10 -3.22
C GLY A 122 2.63 -0.95 -2.25
N CYS A 123 3.31 -1.13 -1.12
CA CYS A 123 2.86 -1.97 -0.03
C CYS A 123 2.41 -1.13 1.18
N ALA A 124 1.58 -1.73 2.02
CA ALA A 124 1.29 -1.21 3.35
C ALA A 124 1.16 -2.35 4.36
N ARG A 125 1.52 -2.09 5.60
CA ARG A 125 1.18 -2.98 6.71
C ARG A 125 -0.24 -2.69 7.19
N ASN A 126 -0.99 -3.75 7.45
CA ASN A 126 -2.37 -3.67 7.94
C ASN A 126 -3.31 -2.87 7.03
N ALA A 127 -3.13 -2.99 5.71
CA ALA A 127 -4.03 -2.36 4.75
C ALA A 127 -5.50 -2.73 5.01
N ASP A 128 -6.42 -1.78 4.82
CA ASP A 128 -7.85 -2.04 4.93
C ASP A 128 -8.39 -2.77 3.71
N ALA A 129 -7.85 -2.44 2.52
CA ALA A 129 -8.17 -3.14 1.29
C ALA A 129 -6.94 -3.23 0.37
N ILE A 130 -6.91 -4.30 -0.41
CA ILE A 130 -5.96 -4.50 -1.50
C ILE A 130 -6.78 -4.92 -2.70
N ILE A 131 -6.87 -4.04 -3.70
CA ILE A 131 -7.61 -4.25 -4.93
C ILE A 131 -6.66 -4.35 -6.13
N PRO A 132 -7.08 -4.93 -7.25
CA PRO A 132 -6.29 -4.92 -8.47
C PRO A 132 -5.94 -3.49 -8.91
N SER A 133 -4.74 -3.29 -9.46
CA SER A 133 -4.30 -1.95 -9.90
C SER A 133 -5.23 -1.36 -10.97
N LEU A 134 -5.84 -2.19 -11.81
CA LEU A 134 -6.81 -1.73 -12.81
C LEU A 134 -8.04 -1.11 -12.14
N ASP A 135 -8.61 -1.79 -11.14
CA ASP A 135 -9.75 -1.29 -10.37
C ASP A 135 -9.38 0.01 -9.63
N GLN A 136 -8.12 0.12 -9.20
CA GLN A 136 -7.60 1.33 -8.57
C GLN A 136 -7.57 2.52 -9.54
N PHE A 137 -7.12 2.32 -10.77
CA PHE A 137 -7.14 3.37 -11.78
C PHE A 137 -8.55 3.75 -12.21
N GLU A 138 -9.47 2.78 -12.27
CA GLU A 138 -10.89 3.07 -12.49
C GLU A 138 -11.49 3.90 -11.34
N PHE A 139 -11.15 3.58 -10.09
CA PHE A 139 -11.53 4.38 -8.92
C PHE A 139 -11.02 5.81 -9.03
N TYR A 140 -9.76 6.01 -9.42
CA TYR A 140 -9.19 7.35 -9.60
C TYR A 140 -9.87 8.11 -10.74
N SER A 141 -10.05 7.49 -11.89
CA SER A 141 -10.71 8.08 -13.07
C SER A 141 -12.18 8.40 -12.82
N GLY A 142 -12.83 7.64 -11.94
CA GLY A 142 -14.21 7.84 -11.51
C GLY A 142 -14.41 8.95 -10.48
N GLY A 143 -13.33 9.67 -10.10
CA GLY A 143 -13.41 10.75 -9.12
C GLY A 143 -13.24 10.29 -7.67
N GLY A 144 -12.67 9.12 -7.46
CA GLY A 144 -12.40 8.57 -6.12
C GLY A 144 -11.21 9.17 -5.39
N ILE A 145 -10.56 10.19 -5.97
CA ILE A 145 -9.39 10.85 -5.40
C ILE A 145 -9.59 12.36 -5.32
N ASP A 146 -9.28 12.93 -4.17
CA ASP A 146 -9.36 14.36 -3.90
C ASP A 146 -7.99 15.05 -4.00
N ILE A 147 -6.94 14.35 -3.58
CA ILE A 147 -5.57 14.87 -3.51
C ILE A 147 -4.58 13.85 -4.11
N THR A 148 -3.70 14.34 -4.97
CA THR A 148 -2.61 13.54 -5.54
C THR A 148 -1.30 14.34 -5.58
#